data_76750d26c6dbfd6c7c4798e6f9e8466e
#
_entry.id   76750d26c6dbfd6c7c4798e6f9e8466e
#
_cell.length_a   1.000
_cell.length_b   1.000
_cell.length_c   1.000
_cell.angle_alpha   90.00
_cell.angle_beta   90.00
_cell.angle_gamma   90.00
#
_symmetry.space_group_name_H-M   'P 1'
#
loop_
_entity.id
_entity.type
_entity.pdbx_description
1 polymer ?
#
loop_
_entity_poly.entity_id
_entity_poly.type
_entity_poly.pdbx_seq_one_letter_code
_entity_poly.pdbx_strand_id
1 'polypeptide(L)'
;ALKDTRAMLDPSEFMRALHLLSKTEHVDFYAMDNNLDIANMAASSFIMANKCSTVHAAMTMQYLQATGAPKEHVAFFISRTGENRMLLDIARLLKLRGNSILLITASPESTLASLADSVFRVATVKRMEELGPRVFLLGAKYVTDILFALLMTRVDYRNTQQKEEWLSQHFHY
;
A
#
# COMPACT_ATOMS: atom_id res chain seq x y z
N ALA A 1 -10.64 11.07 -13.45
CA ALA A 1 -10.05 10.48 -12.23
C ALA A 1 -8.93 9.49 -12.54
N LEU A 2 -9.22 8.31 -13.13
CA LEU A 2 -8.16 7.31 -13.43
C LEU A 2 -7.16 7.81 -14.48
N LYS A 3 -7.63 8.51 -15.52
CA LYS A 3 -6.76 9.14 -16.52
C LYS A 3 -5.82 10.17 -15.88
N ASP A 4 -6.33 10.96 -14.94
CA ASP A 4 -5.53 11.97 -14.24
C ASP A 4 -4.52 11.30 -13.30
N THR A 5 -4.95 10.28 -12.55
CA THR A 5 -4.03 9.48 -11.72
C THR A 5 -2.92 8.89 -12.58
N ARG A 6 -3.27 8.25 -13.71
CA ARG A 6 -2.27 7.68 -14.63
C ARG A 6 -1.24 8.71 -15.09
N ALA A 7 -1.69 9.93 -15.40
CA ALA A 7 -0.80 11.02 -15.82
C ALA A 7 0.12 11.55 -14.69
N MET A 8 -0.26 11.34 -13.43
CA MET A 8 0.51 11.75 -12.26
C MET A 8 1.52 10.72 -11.78
N LEU A 9 1.37 9.45 -12.21
CA LEU A 9 2.23 8.37 -11.75
C LEU A 9 3.59 8.42 -12.43
N ASP A 10 4.63 8.34 -11.61
CA ASP A 10 6.02 8.27 -12.04
C ASP A 10 6.48 6.80 -12.07
N PRO A 11 6.89 6.27 -13.23
CA PRO A 11 7.43 4.91 -13.33
C PRO A 11 8.60 4.64 -12.38
N SER A 12 9.42 5.64 -12.09
CA SER A 12 10.56 5.51 -11.17
C SER A 12 10.13 5.17 -9.74
N GLU A 13 8.97 5.67 -9.29
CA GLU A 13 8.41 5.35 -7.98
C GLU A 13 7.98 3.87 -7.90
N PHE A 14 7.42 3.32 -8.98
CA PHE A 14 7.11 1.89 -9.06
C PHE A 14 8.38 1.03 -9.01
N MET A 15 9.43 1.41 -9.73
CA MET A 15 10.69 0.68 -9.71
C MET A 15 11.33 0.69 -8.32
N ARG A 16 11.28 1.84 -7.64
CA ARG A 16 11.76 1.97 -6.26
C ARG A 16 10.97 1.11 -5.29
N ALA A 17 9.64 1.16 -5.36
CA ALA A 17 8.76 0.35 -4.53
C ALA A 17 8.98 -1.14 -4.77
N LEU A 18 9.09 -1.58 -6.03
CA LEU A 18 9.36 -2.97 -6.36
C LEU A 18 10.71 -3.44 -5.81
N HIS A 19 11.73 -2.59 -5.85
CA HIS A 19 13.04 -2.90 -5.27
C HIS A 19 12.92 -3.11 -3.75
N LEU A 20 12.20 -2.25 -3.04
CA LEU A 20 11.97 -2.39 -1.61
C LEU A 20 11.12 -3.63 -1.29
N LEU A 21 10.06 -3.88 -2.04
CA LEU A 21 9.18 -5.04 -1.86
C LEU A 21 9.88 -6.36 -2.20
N SER A 22 10.86 -6.37 -3.11
CA SER A 22 11.62 -7.57 -3.45
C SER A 22 12.46 -8.11 -2.30
N LYS A 23 12.79 -7.26 -1.33
CA LYS A 23 13.63 -7.59 -0.17
C LYS A 23 12.84 -8.08 1.04
N THR A 24 11.53 -8.12 0.97
CA THR A 24 10.68 -8.54 2.08
C THR A 24 9.60 -9.52 1.64
N GLU A 25 9.15 -10.34 2.57
CA GLU A 25 7.96 -11.17 2.43
C GLU A 25 6.76 -10.59 3.20
N HIS A 26 6.95 -9.45 3.91
CA HIS A 26 5.95 -8.87 4.79
C HIS A 26 5.71 -7.39 4.50
N VAL A 27 4.43 -7.05 4.34
CA VAL A 27 3.95 -5.68 4.12
C VAL A 27 2.93 -5.34 5.20
N ASP A 28 3.22 -4.31 6.00
CA ASP A 28 2.31 -3.81 7.03
C ASP A 28 1.59 -2.58 6.50
N PHE A 29 0.27 -2.66 6.34
CA PHE A 29 -0.55 -1.54 5.89
C PHE A 29 -1.00 -0.65 7.04
N TYR A 30 -0.91 0.66 6.82
CA TYR A 30 -1.35 1.71 7.74
C TYR A 30 -2.30 2.65 7.02
N ALA A 31 -3.54 2.68 7.45
CA ALA A 31 -4.61 3.44 6.82
C ALA A 31 -5.75 3.70 7.80
N MET A 32 -6.64 4.63 7.47
CA MET A 32 -7.83 4.93 8.24
C MET A 32 -9.08 4.91 7.35
N ASP A 33 -10.21 4.67 7.99
CA ASP A 33 -11.53 4.73 7.37
C ASP A 33 -11.61 3.87 6.08
N ASN A 34 -12.19 4.39 5.03
CA ASN A 34 -12.37 3.68 3.76
C ASN A 34 -11.04 3.31 3.05
N ASN A 35 -9.93 3.93 3.44
CA ASN A 35 -8.62 3.54 2.91
C ASN A 35 -8.20 2.13 3.37
N LEU A 36 -8.76 1.65 4.50
CA LEU A 36 -8.58 0.28 4.96
C LEU A 36 -9.16 -0.76 3.98
N ASP A 37 -10.22 -0.41 3.26
CA ASP A 37 -10.78 -1.31 2.24
C ASP A 37 -9.78 -1.57 1.12
N ILE A 38 -9.07 -0.52 0.70
CA ILE A 38 -7.99 -0.65 -0.30
C ILE A 38 -6.83 -1.48 0.26
N ALA A 39 -6.44 -1.26 1.51
CA ALA A 39 -5.39 -2.02 2.17
C ALA A 39 -5.75 -3.52 2.25
N ASN A 40 -6.98 -3.85 2.63
CA ASN A 40 -7.45 -5.23 2.68
C ASN A 40 -7.49 -5.91 1.30
N MET A 41 -7.95 -5.19 0.27
CA MET A 41 -7.93 -5.71 -1.10
C MET A 41 -6.50 -5.94 -1.61
N ALA A 42 -5.59 -5.00 -1.32
CA ALA A 42 -4.18 -5.14 -1.68
C ALA A 42 -3.54 -6.32 -0.94
N ALA A 43 -3.79 -6.46 0.37
CA ALA A 43 -3.29 -7.57 1.18
C ALA A 43 -3.72 -8.94 0.61
N SER A 44 -4.98 -9.06 0.22
CA SER A 44 -5.52 -10.29 -0.39
C SER A 44 -4.82 -10.62 -1.72
N SER A 45 -4.53 -9.61 -2.53
CA SER A 45 -3.81 -9.81 -3.81
C SER A 45 -2.34 -10.15 -3.58
N PHE A 46 -1.69 -9.49 -2.63
CA PHE A 46 -0.24 -9.63 -2.38
C PHE A 46 0.15 -11.02 -1.88
N ILE A 47 -0.76 -11.77 -1.27
CA ILE A 47 -0.54 -13.19 -0.91
C ILE A 47 -0.16 -14.00 -2.15
N MET A 48 -0.79 -13.76 -3.31
CA MET A 48 -0.46 -14.44 -4.56
C MET A 48 0.96 -14.10 -5.04
N ALA A 49 1.46 -12.94 -4.68
CA ALA A 49 2.83 -12.49 -4.96
C ALA A 49 3.82 -12.85 -3.83
N ASN A 50 3.48 -13.81 -2.96
CA ASN A 50 4.30 -14.25 -1.81
C ASN A 50 4.60 -13.13 -0.80
N LYS A 51 3.69 -12.17 -0.65
CA LYS A 51 3.78 -11.09 0.35
C LYS A 51 2.69 -11.29 1.39
N CYS A 52 3.05 -11.72 2.60
CA CYS A 52 2.14 -11.67 3.73
C CYS A 52 1.86 -10.22 4.10
N SER A 53 0.63 -9.89 4.45
CA SER A 53 0.28 -8.52 4.79
C SER A 53 -0.48 -8.45 6.10
N THR A 54 -0.18 -7.43 6.90
CA THR A 54 -0.90 -7.11 8.13
C THR A 54 -1.76 -5.88 7.88
N VAL A 55 -3.05 -5.97 8.21
CA VAL A 55 -4.01 -4.87 8.15
C VAL A 55 -4.83 -4.87 9.43
N HIS A 56 -4.75 -3.82 10.23
CA HIS A 56 -5.54 -3.64 11.45
C HIS A 56 -6.50 -2.47 11.29
N ALA A 57 -7.79 -2.68 11.61
CA ALA A 57 -8.78 -1.60 11.57
C ALA A 57 -8.58 -0.59 12.71
N ALA A 58 -8.27 -1.07 13.91
CA ALA A 58 -8.08 -0.20 15.07
C ALA A 58 -6.72 0.50 15.06
N MET A 59 -6.71 1.81 15.23
CA MET A 59 -5.47 2.61 15.27
C MET A 59 -4.51 2.17 16.38
N THR A 60 -5.04 1.78 17.54
CA THR A 60 -4.22 1.23 18.63
C THR A 60 -3.45 -0.02 18.19
N MET A 61 -4.09 -0.90 17.42
CA MET A 61 -3.44 -2.10 16.91
C MET A 61 -2.41 -1.77 15.82
N GLN A 62 -2.68 -0.79 14.96
CA GLN A 62 -1.69 -0.29 14.00
C GLN A 62 -0.45 0.27 14.70
N TYR A 63 -0.65 1.04 15.77
CA TYR A 63 0.46 1.57 16.56
C TYR A 63 1.27 0.43 17.23
N LEU A 64 0.59 -0.53 17.87
CA LEU A 64 1.26 -1.69 18.47
C LEU A 64 2.03 -2.51 17.42
N GLN A 65 1.45 -2.73 16.24
CA GLN A 65 2.14 -3.38 15.11
C GLN A 65 3.43 -2.64 14.77
N ALA A 66 3.38 -1.32 14.66
CA ALA A 66 4.54 -0.50 14.34
C ALA A 66 5.64 -0.58 15.41
N THR A 67 5.27 -0.65 16.70
CA THR A 67 6.27 -0.80 17.79
C THR A 67 7.03 -2.11 17.75
N GLY A 68 6.42 -3.17 17.24
CA GLY A 68 6.99 -4.52 17.14
C GLY A 68 7.46 -4.93 15.74
N ALA A 69 7.21 -4.11 14.72
CA ALA A 69 7.51 -4.48 13.33
C ALA A 69 9.00 -4.76 13.12
N PRO A 70 9.38 -5.94 12.58
CA PRO A 70 10.74 -6.18 12.16
C PRO A 70 11.20 -5.15 11.12
N LYS A 71 12.49 -4.83 11.13
CA LYS A 71 13.09 -3.85 10.21
C LYS A 71 12.89 -4.20 8.74
N GLU A 72 12.80 -5.49 8.43
CA GLU A 72 12.63 -6.03 7.08
C GLU A 72 11.22 -5.82 6.53
N HIS A 73 10.22 -5.58 7.40
CA HIS A 73 8.87 -5.29 6.95
C HIS A 73 8.82 -3.96 6.23
N VAL A 74 8.13 -3.92 5.09
CA VAL A 74 7.81 -2.68 4.39
C VAL A 74 6.50 -2.14 4.95
N ALA A 75 6.49 -0.87 5.34
CA ALA A 75 5.30 -0.16 5.77
C ALA A 75 4.63 0.51 4.58
N PHE A 76 3.35 0.23 4.35
CA PHE A 76 2.59 0.78 3.25
C PHE A 76 1.44 1.65 3.75
N PHE A 77 1.58 2.95 3.60
CA PHE A 77 0.59 3.94 4.01
C PHE A 77 -0.37 4.30 2.87
N ILE A 78 -1.65 4.42 3.20
CA ILE A 78 -2.68 4.96 2.29
C ILE A 78 -3.35 6.12 3.01
N SER A 79 -3.01 7.35 2.61
CA SER A 79 -3.48 8.57 3.26
C SER A 79 -3.67 9.69 2.25
N ARG A 80 -4.94 10.10 2.02
CA ARG A 80 -5.28 11.13 1.04
C ARG A 80 -4.57 12.46 1.30
N THR A 81 -4.57 12.92 2.53
CA THR A 81 -3.96 14.21 2.91
C THR A 81 -2.49 14.09 3.33
N GLY A 82 -2.09 12.93 3.85
CA GLY A 82 -0.76 12.73 4.41
C GLY A 82 -0.48 13.52 5.69
N GLU A 83 -1.54 14.03 6.35
CA GLU A 83 -1.42 14.87 7.56
C GLU A 83 -2.16 14.30 8.78
N ASN A 84 -2.64 13.06 8.71
CA ASN A 84 -3.26 12.44 9.87
C ASN A 84 -2.22 12.22 10.97
N ARG A 85 -2.48 12.81 12.14
CA ARG A 85 -1.54 12.82 13.26
C ARG A 85 -1.10 11.44 13.71
N MET A 86 -2.03 10.50 13.83
CA MET A 86 -1.72 9.14 14.29
C MET A 86 -0.88 8.38 13.27
N LEU A 87 -1.18 8.51 11.96
CA LEU A 87 -0.36 7.92 10.90
C LEU A 87 1.04 8.55 10.84
N LEU A 88 1.15 9.85 11.10
CA LEU A 88 2.45 10.53 11.18
C LEU A 88 3.30 10.01 12.36
N ASP A 89 2.69 9.81 13.51
CA ASP A 89 3.40 9.26 14.69
C ASP A 89 3.90 7.83 14.40
N ILE A 90 3.08 7.01 13.77
CA ILE A 90 3.47 5.66 13.32
C ILE A 90 4.62 5.75 12.30
N ALA A 91 4.51 6.61 11.30
CA ALA A 91 5.54 6.75 10.27
C ALA A 91 6.89 7.22 10.82
N ARG A 92 6.87 8.18 11.75
CA ARG A 92 8.09 8.63 12.45
C ARG A 92 8.74 7.51 13.23
N LEU A 93 7.96 6.72 13.96
CA LEU A 93 8.44 5.56 14.69
C LEU A 93 9.10 4.55 13.75
N LEU A 94 8.43 4.18 12.66
CA LEU A 94 8.95 3.23 11.67
C LEU A 94 10.21 3.77 10.98
N LYS A 95 10.27 5.06 10.68
CA LYS A 95 11.47 5.70 10.12
C LYS A 95 12.67 5.58 11.08
N LEU A 96 12.48 5.84 12.36
CA LEU A 96 13.51 5.68 13.40
C LEU A 96 13.96 4.22 13.53
N ARG A 97 13.07 3.25 13.31
CA ARG A 97 13.39 1.82 13.34
C ARG A 97 14.06 1.33 12.06
N GLY A 98 14.14 2.16 11.02
CA GLY A 98 14.77 1.86 9.75
C GLY A 98 13.90 1.05 8.78
N ASN A 99 12.58 0.97 9.00
CA ASN A 99 11.65 0.37 8.06
C ASN A 99 11.51 1.24 6.80
N SER A 100 11.39 0.59 5.65
CA SER A 100 11.05 1.29 4.40
C SER A 100 9.57 1.65 4.36
N ILE A 101 9.26 2.85 3.87
CA ILE A 101 7.91 3.40 3.84
C ILE A 101 7.49 3.68 2.40
N LEU A 102 6.35 3.10 1.99
CA LEU A 102 5.64 3.42 0.75
C LEU A 102 4.39 4.23 1.10
N LEU A 103 4.01 5.16 0.25
CA LEU A 103 2.83 6.01 0.45
C LEU A 103 2.02 6.19 -0.82
N ILE A 104 0.72 6.01 -0.72
CA ILE A 104 -0.26 6.50 -1.70
C ILE A 104 -0.94 7.73 -1.11
N THR A 105 -0.88 8.86 -1.82
CA THR A 105 -1.45 10.13 -1.35
C THR A 105 -1.96 11.01 -2.50
N ALA A 106 -2.85 11.93 -2.20
CA ALA A 106 -3.22 13.02 -3.12
C ALA A 106 -2.36 14.27 -2.91
N SER A 107 -1.56 14.30 -1.83
CA SER A 107 -0.74 15.45 -1.40
C SER A 107 0.74 15.06 -1.32
N PRO A 108 1.47 15.11 -2.44
CA PRO A 108 2.87 14.68 -2.48
C PRO A 108 3.82 15.59 -1.69
N GLU A 109 3.37 16.79 -1.33
CA GLU A 109 4.08 17.76 -0.48
C GLU A 109 3.75 17.60 1.03
N SER A 110 2.97 16.61 1.40
CA SER A 110 2.56 16.38 2.80
C SER A 110 3.72 15.95 3.70
N THR A 111 3.51 16.09 5.00
CA THR A 111 4.47 15.64 6.01
C THR A 111 4.76 14.14 5.91
N LEU A 112 3.74 13.32 5.69
CA LEU A 112 3.91 11.88 5.52
C LEU A 112 4.73 11.54 4.26
N ALA A 113 4.54 12.30 3.17
CA ALA A 113 5.32 12.13 1.94
C ALA A 113 6.82 12.42 2.16
N SER A 114 7.16 13.37 3.03
CA SER A 114 8.56 13.67 3.37
C SER A 114 9.25 12.53 4.13
N LEU A 115 8.50 11.64 4.76
CA LEU A 115 9.00 10.47 5.48
C LEU A 115 9.08 9.22 4.61
N ALA A 116 8.37 9.19 3.48
CA ALA A 116 8.27 8.02 2.61
C ALA A 116 9.49 7.85 1.70
N ASP A 117 9.84 6.61 1.42
CA ASP A 117 10.91 6.23 0.48
C ASP A 117 10.38 6.19 -0.96
N SER A 118 9.08 5.95 -1.15
CA SER A 118 8.40 6.02 -2.44
C SER A 118 6.99 6.58 -2.26
N VAL A 119 6.58 7.49 -3.15
CA VAL A 119 5.31 8.21 -3.08
C VAL A 119 4.55 8.07 -4.39
N PHE A 120 3.35 7.49 -4.32
CA PHE A 120 2.42 7.41 -5.43
C PHE A 120 1.37 8.50 -5.32
N ARG A 121 1.45 9.47 -6.21
CA ARG A 121 0.46 10.54 -6.29
C ARG A 121 -0.77 10.07 -7.05
N VAL A 122 -1.94 10.23 -6.45
CA VAL A 122 -3.22 9.92 -7.09
C VAL A 122 -4.15 11.14 -7.12
N ALA A 123 -5.05 11.16 -8.09
CA ALA A 123 -5.97 12.28 -8.25
C ALA A 123 -7.00 12.34 -7.12
N THR A 124 -7.44 13.55 -6.83
CA THR A 124 -8.59 13.87 -5.98
C THR A 124 -9.37 15.01 -6.59
N VAL A 125 -10.57 15.27 -6.09
CA VAL A 125 -11.42 16.40 -6.53
C VAL A 125 -11.58 17.37 -5.37
N LYS A 126 -11.16 18.63 -5.57
CA LYS A 126 -11.20 19.66 -4.52
C LYS A 126 -12.59 20.29 -4.31
N ARG A 127 -13.49 20.22 -5.31
CA ARG A 127 -14.76 20.97 -5.33
C ARG A 127 -15.96 20.26 -4.71
N MET A 128 -15.83 18.98 -4.40
CA MET A 128 -16.91 18.17 -3.81
C MET A 128 -16.33 17.35 -2.67
N GLU A 129 -16.63 17.74 -1.43
CA GLU A 129 -16.09 17.11 -0.22
C GLU A 129 -16.36 15.61 -0.15
N GLU A 130 -17.52 15.17 -0.64
CA GLU A 130 -17.87 13.74 -0.66
C GLU A 130 -17.25 12.97 -1.83
N LEU A 131 -17.00 13.61 -2.96
CA LEU A 131 -16.48 12.95 -4.16
C LEU A 131 -14.96 12.79 -4.12
N GLY A 132 -14.25 13.72 -3.50
CA GLY A 132 -12.80 13.70 -3.39
C GLY A 132 -12.25 12.42 -2.78
N PRO A 133 -12.76 11.97 -1.62
CA PRO A 133 -12.36 10.68 -1.03
C PRO A 133 -12.63 9.48 -1.93
N ARG A 134 -13.76 9.45 -2.64
CA ARG A 134 -14.11 8.35 -3.56
C ARG A 134 -13.19 8.29 -4.77
N VAL A 135 -12.87 9.45 -5.35
CA VAL A 135 -11.89 9.55 -6.46
C VAL A 135 -10.52 9.10 -6.01
N PHE A 136 -10.10 9.47 -4.80
CA PHE A 136 -8.86 9.02 -4.20
C PHE A 136 -8.81 7.48 -4.07
N LEU A 137 -9.89 6.85 -3.58
CA LEU A 137 -9.96 5.39 -3.44
C LEU A 137 -9.78 4.67 -4.78
N LEU A 138 -10.39 5.17 -5.85
CA LEU A 138 -10.19 4.62 -7.20
C LEU A 138 -8.72 4.68 -7.63
N GLY A 139 -8.07 5.81 -7.40
CA GLY A 139 -6.65 5.99 -7.70
C GLY A 139 -5.75 5.09 -6.85
N ALA A 140 -6.04 4.98 -5.56
CA ALA A 140 -5.30 4.13 -4.64
C ALA A 140 -5.44 2.64 -5.03
N LYS A 141 -6.66 2.20 -5.37
CA LYS A 141 -6.89 0.84 -5.89
C LYS A 141 -6.10 0.58 -7.16
N TYR A 142 -6.11 1.52 -8.10
CA TYR A 142 -5.36 1.42 -9.35
C TYR A 142 -3.86 1.25 -9.13
N VAL A 143 -3.27 2.02 -8.20
CA VAL A 143 -1.84 1.90 -7.84
C VAL A 143 -1.54 0.53 -7.24
N THR A 144 -2.36 0.05 -6.30
CA THR A 144 -2.14 -1.26 -5.68
C THR A 144 -2.27 -2.41 -6.67
N ASP A 145 -3.18 -2.30 -7.64
CA ASP A 145 -3.34 -3.31 -8.71
C ASP A 145 -2.14 -3.32 -9.67
N ILE A 146 -1.60 -2.16 -10.02
CA ILE A 146 -0.36 -2.09 -10.83
C ILE A 146 0.81 -2.71 -10.07
N LEU A 147 0.98 -2.37 -8.79
CA LEU A 147 2.04 -2.96 -7.97
C LEU A 147 1.90 -4.47 -7.88
N PHE A 148 0.69 -4.98 -7.68
CA PHE A 148 0.43 -6.41 -7.68
C PHE A 148 0.81 -7.04 -9.02
N ALA A 149 0.36 -6.49 -10.14
CA ALA A 149 0.68 -7.00 -11.48
C ALA A 149 2.19 -7.04 -11.72
N LEU A 150 2.91 -5.99 -11.31
CA LEU A 150 4.37 -5.92 -11.43
C LEU A 150 5.07 -6.93 -10.50
N LEU A 151 4.57 -7.11 -9.27
CA LEU A 151 5.10 -8.14 -8.37
C LEU A 151 4.93 -9.54 -8.94
N MET A 152 3.79 -9.84 -9.56
CA MET A 152 3.52 -11.13 -10.19
C MET A 152 4.50 -11.47 -11.32
N THR A 153 5.05 -10.48 -12.02
CA THR A 153 6.09 -10.72 -13.04
C THR A 153 7.42 -11.21 -12.45
N ARG A 154 7.60 -11.08 -11.14
CA ARG A 154 8.82 -11.47 -10.41
C ARG A 154 8.65 -12.71 -9.53
N VAL A 155 7.42 -13.25 -9.46
CA VAL A 155 7.12 -14.46 -8.68
C VAL A 155 7.53 -15.69 -9.49
N ASP A 156 8.05 -16.72 -8.81
CA ASP A 156 8.25 -18.02 -9.41
C ASP A 156 6.90 -18.58 -9.88
N TYR A 157 6.76 -18.73 -11.18
CA TYR A 157 5.53 -19.22 -11.82
C TYR A 157 5.04 -20.55 -11.24
N ARG A 158 5.95 -21.46 -10.89
CA ARG A 158 5.60 -22.76 -10.31
C ARG A 158 4.86 -22.61 -8.97
N ASN A 159 5.31 -21.70 -8.12
CA ASN A 159 4.68 -21.46 -6.82
C ASN A 159 3.28 -20.85 -6.99
N THR A 160 3.11 -19.93 -7.92
CA THR A 160 1.79 -19.36 -8.24
C THR A 160 0.84 -20.43 -8.79
N GLN A 161 1.30 -21.24 -9.73
CA GLN A 161 0.52 -22.32 -10.30
C GLN A 161 0.07 -23.34 -9.23
N GLN A 162 0.95 -23.72 -8.31
CA GLN A 162 0.60 -24.61 -7.19
C GLN A 162 -0.49 -24.03 -6.31
N LYS A 163 -0.46 -22.72 -6.02
CA LYS A 163 -1.52 -22.05 -5.26
C LYS A 163 -2.86 -22.05 -6.01
N GLU A 164 -2.84 -21.76 -7.30
CA GLU A 164 -4.03 -21.78 -8.14
C GLU A 164 -4.63 -23.18 -8.27
N GLU A 165 -3.80 -24.18 -8.46
CA GLU A 165 -4.23 -25.59 -8.51
C GLU A 165 -4.84 -26.02 -7.16
N TRP A 166 -4.24 -25.66 -6.04
CA TRP A 166 -4.77 -25.97 -4.72
C TRP A 166 -6.12 -25.31 -4.49
N LEU A 167 -6.26 -24.02 -4.85
CA LEU A 167 -7.52 -23.29 -4.74
C LEU A 167 -8.61 -23.90 -5.61
N SER A 168 -8.32 -24.27 -6.85
CA SER A 168 -9.30 -24.90 -7.76
C SER A 168 -9.77 -26.26 -7.29
N GLN A 169 -8.91 -27.01 -6.59
CA GLN A 169 -9.27 -28.34 -6.05
C GLN A 169 -10.14 -28.25 -4.78
N HIS A 170 -9.99 -27.22 -3.97
CA HIS A 170 -10.61 -27.09 -2.66
C HIS A 170 -11.76 -26.09 -2.62
N PHE A 171 -11.79 -25.16 -3.55
CA PHE A 171 -12.83 -24.15 -3.68
C PHE A 171 -13.35 -24.14 -5.12
N HIS A 172 -14.67 -24.31 -5.27
CA HIS A 172 -15.31 -24.19 -6.58
C HIS A 172 -15.44 -22.71 -6.95
N TYR A 173 -14.51 -22.21 -7.71
CA TYR A 173 -14.60 -20.90 -8.36
C TYR A 173 -15.18 -21.06 -9.77
#